data_060379e3a115c66d3b129a4ad3df1234
#
_entry.id   060379e3a115c66d3b129a4ad3df1234
#
_cell.length_a   1.000
_cell.length_b   1.000
_cell.length_c   1.000
_cell.angle_alpha   90.00
_cell.angle_beta   90.00
_cell.angle_gamma   90.00
#
_symmetry.space_group_name_H-M   'P 1'
#
loop_
_entity.id
_entity.type
_entity.pdbx_description
1 polymer ?
#
loop_
_entity_poly.entity_id
_entity_poly.type
_entity_poly.pdbx_seq_one_letter_code
_entity_poly.pdbx_strand_id
1 'polypeptide(L)'
;MPTALHMLTAGLADVAAPLSLDELDRSGFLGPLFESFGCPAGAQPRAFSAGQGVGCSHDGEWDVLELAAGNETLFLCGDATSSLDVARILTDRGALPEWGMVLVLSQSAGRGQLRRPWVSPRGNVYAALRLPADPPFTADYAALSVGCMLAEGFRTLGIPVQLKWPNDILLDDCKVGGILLEERAGIIIAGIGINCTFAPPVAQLRDGWAVRAASLLEKGYDLTPLALFASLVKNGRFWYLNEIRRAGHGAFPSCAERHLAWMGRGIVVHGGDVDDKPGRIAGLSPEGGLRVRFPDGERVILSGSIVPGS
;
A
#
# COMPACT_ATOMS: atom_id res chain seq x y z
N MET A 1 15.54 -4.35 -17.36
CA MET A 1 14.45 -4.24 -18.35
C MET A 1 13.79 -2.88 -18.14
N PRO A 2 13.19 -2.25 -19.17
CA PRO A 2 12.48 -1.00 -18.98
C PRO A 2 11.27 -1.19 -18.06
N THR A 3 10.90 -0.15 -17.31
CA THR A 3 9.64 -0.09 -16.57
C THR A 3 8.50 -0.13 -17.58
N ALA A 4 7.57 -1.07 -17.43
CA ALA A 4 6.40 -1.18 -18.26
C ALA A 4 5.20 -0.56 -17.53
N LEU A 5 4.64 0.51 -18.10
CA LEU A 5 3.38 1.09 -17.68
C LEU A 5 2.27 0.58 -18.60
N HIS A 6 1.34 -0.15 -18.05
CA HIS A 6 0.20 -0.68 -18.77
C HIS A 6 -1.05 0.15 -18.43
N MET A 7 -1.70 0.69 -19.46
CA MET A 7 -2.98 1.38 -19.30
C MET A 7 -4.11 0.49 -19.79
N LEU A 8 -5.15 0.37 -18.99
CA LEU A 8 -6.36 -0.32 -19.38
C LEU A 8 -7.14 0.57 -20.37
N THR A 9 -7.17 0.19 -21.65
CA THR A 9 -7.86 0.94 -22.72
C THR A 9 -9.22 0.36 -23.06
N ALA A 10 -9.48 -0.90 -22.71
CA ALA A 10 -10.80 -1.52 -22.74
C ALA A 10 -11.19 -1.96 -21.32
N GLY A 11 -12.49 -2.05 -21.04
CA GLY A 11 -12.94 -2.47 -19.71
C GLY A 11 -12.46 -3.87 -19.34
N LEU A 12 -12.03 -4.08 -18.11
CA LEU A 12 -11.66 -5.39 -17.57
C LEU A 12 -12.90 -6.08 -17.01
N ALA A 13 -13.69 -6.72 -17.86
CA ALA A 13 -14.99 -7.25 -17.49
C ALA A 13 -15.82 -6.18 -16.74
N ASP A 14 -16.54 -6.54 -15.68
CA ASP A 14 -17.30 -5.58 -14.84
C ASP A 14 -16.46 -5.02 -13.67
N VAL A 15 -15.13 -5.21 -13.68
CA VAL A 15 -14.25 -4.93 -12.54
C VAL A 15 -13.58 -3.57 -12.63
N ALA A 16 -13.19 -3.13 -13.84
CA ALA A 16 -12.51 -1.84 -14.01
C ALA A 16 -12.91 -1.14 -15.31
N ALA A 17 -13.05 0.17 -15.24
CA ALA A 17 -13.27 1.03 -16.38
C ALA A 17 -11.94 1.31 -17.13
N PRO A 18 -12.00 1.56 -18.45
CA PRO A 18 -10.84 1.98 -19.23
C PRO A 18 -10.34 3.36 -18.78
N LEU A 19 -9.07 3.63 -19.08
CA LEU A 19 -8.42 4.90 -18.79
C LEU A 19 -7.77 5.42 -20.08
N SER A 20 -7.94 6.70 -20.42
CA SER A 20 -7.33 7.33 -21.58
C SER A 20 -6.10 8.15 -21.18
N LEU A 21 -5.17 8.33 -22.16
CA LEU A 21 -4.02 9.22 -21.98
C LEU A 21 -4.46 10.67 -21.71
N ASP A 22 -5.52 11.12 -22.38
CA ASP A 22 -6.08 12.47 -22.17
C ASP A 22 -6.66 12.65 -20.77
N GLU A 23 -7.17 11.59 -20.15
CA GLU A 23 -7.66 11.62 -18.78
C GLU A 23 -6.50 11.68 -17.78
N LEU A 24 -5.42 10.94 -18.03
CA LEU A 24 -4.20 11.02 -17.24
C LEU A 24 -3.53 12.39 -17.34
N ASP A 25 -3.43 12.95 -18.54
CA ASP A 25 -2.81 14.26 -18.78
C ASP A 25 -3.61 15.36 -18.10
N ARG A 26 -4.94 15.37 -18.27
CA ARG A 26 -5.84 16.32 -17.59
C ARG A 26 -5.78 16.26 -16.07
N SER A 27 -5.46 15.11 -15.52
CA SER A 27 -5.29 14.94 -14.06
C SER A 27 -3.93 15.38 -13.54
N GLY A 28 -3.00 15.81 -14.42
CA GLY A 28 -1.64 16.23 -14.07
C GLY A 28 -0.74 15.06 -13.65
N PHE A 29 -1.12 13.81 -13.90
CA PHE A 29 -0.38 12.63 -13.47
C PHE A 29 0.86 12.31 -14.31
N LEU A 30 0.89 12.69 -15.59
CA LEU A 30 1.95 12.25 -16.51
C LEU A 30 3.32 12.85 -16.18
N GLY A 31 3.41 14.14 -15.93
CA GLY A 31 4.69 14.81 -15.62
C GLY A 31 5.40 14.20 -14.40
N PRO A 32 4.75 14.20 -13.22
CA PRO A 32 5.32 13.59 -12.02
C PRO A 32 5.59 12.08 -12.13
N LEU A 33 4.83 11.37 -12.96
CA LEU A 33 5.06 9.94 -13.23
C LEU A 33 6.41 9.73 -13.91
N PHE A 34 6.68 10.47 -15.00
CA PHE A 34 7.92 10.34 -15.76
C PHE A 34 9.15 10.69 -14.90
N GLU A 35 9.06 11.71 -14.06
CA GLU A 35 10.11 12.07 -13.11
C GLU A 35 10.35 10.96 -12.07
N SER A 36 9.28 10.38 -11.53
CA SER A 36 9.37 9.30 -10.52
C SER A 36 10.06 8.04 -11.06
N PHE A 37 9.91 7.75 -12.36
CA PHE A 37 10.58 6.65 -13.03
C PHE A 37 11.92 7.04 -13.67
N GLY A 38 12.43 8.27 -13.43
CA GLY A 38 13.73 8.72 -13.92
C GLY A 38 13.74 9.04 -15.42
N CYS A 39 12.59 9.33 -16.02
CA CYS A 39 12.51 9.82 -17.38
C CYS A 39 12.94 11.28 -17.45
N PRO A 40 13.70 11.71 -18.50
CA PRO A 40 14.08 13.11 -18.64
C PRO A 40 12.85 14.01 -18.79
N ALA A 41 12.93 15.22 -18.22
CA ALA A 41 11.90 16.22 -18.37
C ALA A 41 11.57 16.45 -19.86
N GLY A 42 10.28 16.35 -20.22
CA GLY A 42 9.83 16.48 -21.61
C GLY A 42 9.81 15.17 -22.41
N ALA A 43 10.09 14.02 -21.80
CA ALA A 43 9.85 12.73 -22.45
C ALA A 43 8.36 12.58 -22.73
N GLN A 44 8.01 12.44 -24.02
CA GLN A 44 6.65 12.10 -24.40
C GLN A 44 6.47 10.58 -24.42
N PRO A 45 5.34 10.05 -23.94
CA PRO A 45 5.04 8.64 -24.02
C PRO A 45 5.03 8.23 -25.51
N ARG A 46 5.82 7.24 -25.87
CA ARG A 46 5.65 6.56 -27.15
C ARG A 46 4.52 5.56 -26.95
N ALA A 47 3.36 5.84 -27.53
CA ALA A 47 2.31 4.84 -27.63
C ALA A 47 2.82 3.70 -28.52
N PHE A 48 3.00 2.53 -27.96
CA PHE A 48 3.20 1.31 -28.73
C PHE A 48 1.83 0.63 -28.87
N SER A 49 1.39 0.50 -30.10
CA SER A 49 0.25 -0.35 -30.41
C SER A 49 0.52 -1.77 -29.94
N ALA A 50 -0.48 -2.39 -29.34
CA ALA A 50 -0.47 -3.78 -28.92
C ALA A 50 0.19 -4.68 -29.96
N GLY A 51 1.35 -5.26 -29.66
CA GLY A 51 1.96 -6.23 -30.56
C GLY A 51 3.44 -6.54 -30.43
N GLN A 52 4.26 -5.77 -29.72
CA GLN A 52 5.70 -6.01 -29.66
C GLN A 52 6.34 -5.76 -28.28
N GLY A 53 5.78 -6.26 -27.22
CA GLY A 53 6.38 -6.23 -25.89
C GLY A 53 6.23 -7.57 -25.20
N VAL A 54 7.32 -8.20 -24.89
CA VAL A 54 7.55 -9.35 -24.03
C VAL A 54 6.27 -10.07 -23.53
N GLY A 55 5.76 -11.02 -24.31
CA GLY A 55 5.15 -12.23 -23.78
C GLY A 55 3.77 -12.16 -23.13
N CYS A 56 3.00 -11.09 -23.23
CA CYS A 56 1.58 -11.05 -22.87
C CYS A 56 0.73 -10.86 -24.12
N SER A 57 0.47 -11.93 -24.85
CA SER A 57 -0.55 -12.00 -25.89
C SER A 57 -1.91 -11.98 -25.23
N HIS A 58 -2.49 -10.82 -24.97
CA HIS A 58 -3.87 -10.66 -24.54
C HIS A 58 -4.50 -9.53 -25.35
N ASP A 59 -5.26 -9.92 -26.26
CA ASP A 59 -6.39 -9.37 -27.01
C ASP A 59 -6.74 -7.87 -26.79
N GLY A 60 -5.84 -6.92 -27.17
CA GLY A 60 -6.25 -5.53 -27.40
C GLY A 60 -6.80 -4.73 -26.23
N GLU A 61 -6.74 -5.25 -25.00
CA GLU A 61 -7.29 -4.60 -23.80
C GLU A 61 -6.33 -3.58 -23.15
N TRP A 62 -5.06 -3.52 -23.58
CA TRP A 62 -4.03 -2.71 -22.93
C TRP A 62 -3.21 -1.91 -23.92
N ASP A 63 -2.99 -0.63 -23.62
CA ASP A 63 -1.88 0.12 -24.18
C ASP A 63 -0.68 0.01 -23.23
N VAL A 64 0.48 -0.32 -23.77
CA VAL A 64 1.73 -0.44 -23.02
C VAL A 64 2.59 0.77 -23.30
N LEU A 65 2.92 1.51 -22.24
CA LEU A 65 3.90 2.58 -22.27
C LEU A 65 5.20 2.03 -21.67
N GLU A 66 6.25 1.90 -22.48
CA GLU A 66 7.58 1.58 -21.98
C GLU A 66 8.28 2.84 -21.46
N LEU A 67 8.63 2.86 -20.17
CA LEU A 67 9.39 3.92 -19.57
C LEU A 67 10.88 3.53 -19.50
N ALA A 68 11.76 4.47 -19.81
CA ALA A 68 13.18 4.21 -20.10
C ALA A 68 14.04 3.69 -18.95
N ALA A 69 13.53 3.59 -17.72
CA ALA A 69 14.35 3.19 -16.56
C ALA A 69 13.55 2.38 -15.53
N GLY A 70 13.98 1.15 -15.28
CA GLY A 70 13.50 0.32 -14.17
C GLY A 70 13.01 -1.07 -14.59
N ASN A 71 12.72 -1.92 -13.61
CA ASN A 71 12.18 -3.28 -13.79
C ASN A 71 10.78 -3.40 -13.18
N GLU A 72 10.06 -2.31 -13.03
CA GLU A 72 8.73 -2.26 -12.45
C GLU A 72 7.66 -2.42 -13.52
N THR A 73 6.59 -3.12 -13.17
CA THR A 73 5.38 -3.24 -13.97
C THR A 73 4.24 -2.56 -13.23
N LEU A 74 3.62 -1.55 -13.84
CA LEU A 74 2.48 -0.83 -13.28
C LEU A 74 1.29 -0.86 -14.23
N PHE A 75 0.15 -1.33 -13.74
CA PHE A 75 -1.14 -1.27 -14.44
C PHE A 75 -1.97 -0.10 -13.90
N LEU A 76 -2.37 0.80 -14.77
CA LEU A 76 -3.27 1.91 -14.46
C LEU A 76 -4.66 1.61 -15.00
N CYS A 77 -5.66 1.77 -14.16
CA CYS A 77 -7.06 1.58 -14.51
C CYS A 77 -7.88 2.80 -14.11
N GLY A 78 -9.00 3.02 -14.77
CA GLY A 78 -10.01 3.99 -14.38
C GLY A 78 -10.68 3.62 -13.04
N ASP A 79 -12.00 3.84 -12.98
CA ASP A 79 -12.80 3.43 -11.82
C ASP A 79 -12.94 1.91 -11.78
N ALA A 80 -12.78 1.30 -10.61
CA ALA A 80 -12.81 -0.16 -10.44
C ALA A 80 -13.68 -0.59 -9.26
N THR A 81 -13.98 -1.88 -9.17
CA THR A 81 -14.55 -2.46 -7.94
C THR A 81 -13.55 -2.34 -6.81
N SER A 82 -12.32 -2.84 -7.00
CA SER A 82 -11.16 -2.59 -6.15
C SER A 82 -9.86 -2.88 -6.90
N SER A 83 -8.76 -2.25 -6.46
CA SER A 83 -7.42 -2.56 -6.96
C SER A 83 -7.03 -4.02 -6.73
N LEU A 84 -7.48 -4.63 -5.64
CA LEU A 84 -7.28 -6.05 -5.34
C LEU A 84 -7.98 -6.97 -6.34
N ASP A 85 -9.21 -6.64 -6.77
CA ASP A 85 -9.94 -7.44 -7.76
C ASP A 85 -9.23 -7.40 -9.12
N VAL A 86 -8.79 -6.20 -9.55
CA VAL A 86 -7.99 -6.03 -10.76
C VAL A 86 -6.69 -6.83 -10.68
N ALA A 87 -5.94 -6.69 -9.59
CA ALA A 87 -4.68 -7.40 -9.40
C ALA A 87 -4.88 -8.92 -9.39
N ARG A 88 -5.99 -9.40 -8.85
CA ARG A 88 -6.34 -10.82 -8.87
C ARG A 88 -6.53 -11.33 -10.30
N ILE A 89 -7.35 -10.64 -11.10
CA ILE A 89 -7.59 -11.01 -12.50
C ILE A 89 -6.29 -11.02 -13.30
N LEU A 90 -5.46 -9.98 -13.15
CA LEU A 90 -4.17 -9.89 -13.83
C LEU A 90 -3.21 -11.02 -13.41
N THR A 91 -3.24 -11.38 -12.13
CA THR A 91 -2.45 -12.50 -11.60
C THR A 91 -2.92 -13.83 -12.16
N ASP A 92 -4.24 -14.09 -12.16
CA ASP A 92 -4.83 -15.32 -12.69
C ASP A 92 -4.56 -15.47 -14.21
N ARG A 93 -4.39 -14.35 -14.92
CA ARG A 93 -3.99 -14.30 -16.35
C ARG A 93 -2.46 -14.39 -16.55
N GLY A 94 -1.66 -14.43 -15.48
CA GLY A 94 -0.20 -14.43 -15.55
C GLY A 94 0.42 -13.08 -15.98
N ALA A 95 -0.38 -11.99 -16.00
CA ALA A 95 0.07 -10.67 -16.46
C ALA A 95 0.73 -9.84 -15.34
N LEU A 96 0.38 -10.04 -14.06
CA LEU A 96 0.96 -9.31 -12.95
C LEU A 96 2.13 -10.10 -12.36
N PRO A 97 3.40 -9.68 -12.58
CA PRO A 97 4.57 -10.34 -12.00
C PRO A 97 4.71 -10.02 -10.50
N GLU A 98 5.64 -10.70 -9.81
CA GLU A 98 6.10 -10.25 -8.48
C GLU A 98 6.60 -8.80 -8.55
N TRP A 99 6.29 -8.01 -7.53
CA TRP A 99 6.49 -6.55 -7.49
C TRP A 99 5.68 -5.78 -8.55
N GLY A 100 4.81 -6.47 -9.29
CA GLY A 100 3.86 -5.82 -10.18
C GLY A 100 2.80 -5.03 -9.39
N MET A 101 2.46 -3.88 -9.89
CA MET A 101 1.60 -2.89 -9.25
C MET A 101 0.32 -2.67 -10.05
N VAL A 102 -0.76 -2.42 -9.35
CA VAL A 102 -2.03 -1.93 -9.92
C VAL A 102 -2.40 -0.65 -9.19
N LEU A 103 -2.81 0.38 -9.92
CA LEU A 103 -3.38 1.61 -9.37
C LEU A 103 -4.71 1.91 -10.07
N VAL A 104 -5.74 2.22 -9.29
CA VAL A 104 -7.06 2.59 -9.80
C VAL A 104 -7.43 4.00 -9.32
N LEU A 105 -8.22 4.73 -10.11
CA LEU A 105 -8.58 6.12 -9.78
C LEU A 105 -9.59 6.21 -8.64
N SER A 106 -10.54 5.28 -8.58
CA SER A 106 -11.54 5.15 -7.50
C SER A 106 -11.97 3.71 -7.32
N GLN A 107 -12.65 3.41 -6.21
CA GLN A 107 -13.17 2.07 -5.96
C GLN A 107 -14.65 2.15 -5.54
N SER A 108 -15.49 1.34 -6.17
CA SER A 108 -16.91 1.20 -5.80
C SER A 108 -17.15 0.20 -4.67
N ALA A 109 -16.22 -0.75 -4.47
CA ALA A 109 -16.27 -1.79 -3.44
C ALA A 109 -14.92 -1.95 -2.72
N GLY A 110 -14.28 -0.82 -2.37
CA GLY A 110 -13.04 -0.79 -1.60
C GLY A 110 -13.20 -1.50 -0.25
N ARG A 111 -12.19 -2.28 0.13
CA ARG A 111 -12.22 -3.12 1.34
C ARG A 111 -11.07 -2.80 2.27
N GLY A 112 -11.37 -2.78 3.58
CA GLY A 112 -10.40 -2.84 4.66
C GLY A 112 -10.49 -4.16 5.41
N GLN A 113 -9.75 -4.30 6.51
CA GLN A 113 -9.84 -5.47 7.39
C GLN A 113 -11.27 -5.71 7.88
N LEU A 114 -11.60 -6.97 8.19
CA LEU A 114 -12.91 -7.39 8.66
C LEU A 114 -14.05 -7.00 7.69
N ARG A 115 -13.76 -6.97 6.39
CA ARG A 115 -14.70 -6.61 5.30
C ARG A 115 -15.34 -5.22 5.46
N ARG A 116 -14.68 -4.30 6.17
CA ARG A 116 -15.17 -2.92 6.30
C ARG A 116 -15.00 -2.19 4.97
N PRO A 117 -15.96 -1.33 4.57
CA PRO A 117 -15.80 -0.52 3.38
C PRO A 117 -14.63 0.44 3.54
N TRP A 118 -13.83 0.59 2.49
CA TRP A 118 -12.83 1.63 2.35
C TRP A 118 -13.36 2.67 1.37
N VAL A 119 -13.72 3.84 1.88
CA VAL A 119 -14.28 4.93 1.07
C VAL A 119 -13.20 5.43 0.11
N SER A 120 -13.50 5.37 -1.19
CA SER A 120 -12.47 5.48 -2.23
C SER A 120 -12.85 6.46 -3.36
N PRO A 121 -13.09 7.77 -3.08
CA PRO A 121 -13.25 8.76 -4.13
C PRO A 121 -11.92 9.02 -4.86
N ARG A 122 -11.95 9.61 -6.04
CA ARG A 122 -10.75 10.01 -6.78
C ARG A 122 -9.87 10.97 -5.95
N GLY A 123 -8.55 10.91 -6.17
CA GLY A 123 -7.58 11.80 -5.51
C GLY A 123 -6.74 11.15 -4.40
N ASN A 124 -6.91 9.85 -4.15
CA ASN A 124 -6.15 9.08 -3.18
C ASN A 124 -5.40 7.92 -3.86
N VAL A 125 -4.48 7.26 -3.15
CA VAL A 125 -3.88 6.01 -3.60
C VAL A 125 -4.83 4.86 -3.29
N TYR A 126 -5.21 4.11 -4.31
CA TYR A 126 -5.89 2.82 -4.20
C TYR A 126 -5.13 1.84 -5.07
N ALA A 127 -4.23 1.12 -4.44
CA ALA A 127 -3.28 0.29 -5.15
C ALA A 127 -3.30 -1.15 -4.67
N ALA A 128 -2.77 -2.02 -5.51
CA ALA A 128 -2.42 -3.38 -5.15
C ALA A 128 -1.00 -3.68 -5.61
N LEU A 129 -0.26 -4.40 -4.78
CA LEU A 129 1.13 -4.82 -5.02
C LEU A 129 1.22 -6.34 -4.86
N ARG A 130 1.63 -7.05 -5.92
CA ARG A 130 1.95 -8.46 -5.81
C ARG A 130 3.30 -8.63 -5.12
N LEU A 131 3.28 -9.30 -3.97
CA LEU A 131 4.47 -9.54 -3.16
C LEU A 131 5.19 -10.84 -3.59
N PRO A 132 6.50 -10.94 -3.37
CA PRO A 132 7.20 -12.21 -3.50
C PRO A 132 6.70 -13.22 -2.47
N ALA A 133 6.74 -14.50 -2.84
CA ALA A 133 6.30 -15.61 -1.99
C ALA A 133 7.43 -16.07 -1.05
N ASP A 134 8.15 -15.15 -0.45
CA ASP A 134 9.24 -15.40 0.52
C ASP A 134 9.07 -14.52 1.78
N PRO A 135 9.64 -14.91 2.92
CA PRO A 135 9.65 -14.04 4.09
C PRO A 135 10.30 -12.67 3.80
N PRO A 136 9.86 -11.58 4.45
CA PRO A 136 8.88 -11.52 5.54
C PRO A 136 7.42 -11.45 5.07
N PHE A 137 7.14 -11.57 3.76
CA PHE A 137 5.79 -11.38 3.21
C PHE A 137 4.89 -12.61 3.35
N THR A 138 5.46 -13.80 3.60
CA THR A 138 4.72 -15.04 3.88
C THR A 138 4.51 -15.30 5.38
N ALA A 139 4.98 -14.40 6.24
CA ALA A 139 4.84 -14.54 7.69
C ALA A 139 3.61 -13.81 8.21
N ASP A 140 3.20 -14.11 9.44
CA ASP A 140 2.03 -13.48 10.11
C ASP A 140 2.12 -11.96 10.19
N TYR A 141 3.33 -11.40 10.12
CA TYR A 141 3.59 -9.96 10.12
C TYR A 141 3.73 -9.34 8.74
N ALA A 142 3.29 -10.01 7.69
CA ALA A 142 3.45 -9.53 6.31
C ALA A 142 2.85 -8.13 6.07
N ALA A 143 1.69 -7.81 6.67
CA ALA A 143 1.11 -6.46 6.59
C ALA A 143 2.03 -5.40 7.22
N LEU A 144 2.65 -5.72 8.35
CA LEU A 144 3.63 -4.85 9.02
C LEU A 144 4.88 -4.69 8.15
N SER A 145 5.31 -5.75 7.45
CA SER A 145 6.45 -5.71 6.53
C SER A 145 6.22 -4.76 5.36
N VAL A 146 5.05 -4.82 4.75
CA VAL A 146 4.63 -3.84 3.73
C VAL A 146 4.58 -2.43 4.33
N GLY A 147 4.05 -2.29 5.54
CA GLY A 147 4.02 -1.02 6.27
C GLY A 147 5.40 -0.41 6.46
N CYS A 148 6.38 -1.21 6.91
CA CYS A 148 7.78 -0.76 7.06
C CYS A 148 8.39 -0.32 5.73
N MET A 149 8.16 -1.09 4.67
CA MET A 149 8.59 -0.75 3.33
C MET A 149 8.03 0.60 2.88
N LEU A 150 6.73 0.83 3.08
CA LEU A 150 6.09 2.10 2.76
C LEU A 150 6.58 3.24 3.66
N ALA A 151 6.77 3.00 4.97
CA ALA A 151 7.29 4.01 5.91
C ALA A 151 8.70 4.46 5.52
N GLU A 152 9.56 3.55 5.07
CA GLU A 152 10.87 3.91 4.53
C GLU A 152 10.75 4.71 3.22
N GLY A 153 9.81 4.35 2.35
CA GLY A 153 9.49 5.16 1.18
C GLY A 153 9.05 6.58 1.54
N PHE A 154 8.15 6.73 2.50
CA PHE A 154 7.73 8.04 3.03
C PHE A 154 8.89 8.83 3.63
N ARG A 155 9.78 8.16 4.36
CA ARG A 155 10.98 8.80 4.94
C ARG A 155 11.88 9.43 3.88
N THR A 156 12.01 8.81 2.70
CA THR A 156 12.78 9.42 1.58
C THR A 156 12.13 10.67 1.01
N LEU A 157 10.83 10.84 1.22
CA LEU A 157 10.07 12.04 0.85
C LEU A 157 10.00 13.07 1.99
N GLY A 158 10.68 12.84 3.12
CA GLY A 158 10.64 13.71 4.29
C GLY A 158 9.32 13.65 5.07
N ILE A 159 8.51 12.60 4.90
CA ILE A 159 7.22 12.44 5.58
C ILE A 159 7.37 11.44 6.72
N PRO A 160 7.29 11.86 7.99
CA PRO A 160 7.58 11.02 9.16
C PRO A 160 6.38 10.17 9.59
N VAL A 161 5.95 9.24 8.75
CA VAL A 161 4.86 8.34 9.11
C VAL A 161 5.31 7.30 10.15
N GLN A 162 4.35 6.81 10.92
CA GLN A 162 4.51 5.71 11.86
C GLN A 162 3.51 4.60 11.54
N LEU A 163 3.77 3.39 12.04
CA LEU A 163 2.91 2.23 11.85
C LEU A 163 2.12 1.94 13.12
N LYS A 164 0.82 2.04 13.04
CA LYS A 164 -0.05 1.49 14.07
C LYS A 164 -0.27 0.00 13.77
N TRP A 165 0.19 -0.84 14.67
CA TRP A 165 -0.01 -2.28 14.57
C TRP A 165 -1.50 -2.64 14.41
N PRO A 166 -1.86 -3.60 13.53
CA PRO A 166 -0.93 -4.36 12.68
C PRO A 166 -0.72 -3.77 11.28
N ASN A 167 -1.49 -2.79 10.80
CA ASN A 167 -1.57 -2.48 9.36
C ASN A 167 -1.98 -1.05 9.00
N ASP A 168 -2.03 -0.13 9.98
CA ASP A 168 -2.39 1.26 9.73
C ASP A 168 -1.15 2.15 9.60
N ILE A 169 -1.19 3.12 8.68
CA ILE A 169 -0.16 4.15 8.52
C ILE A 169 -0.68 5.42 9.17
N LEU A 170 0.09 5.95 10.12
CA LEU A 170 -0.23 7.18 10.85
C LEU A 170 0.71 8.31 10.47
N LEU A 171 0.18 9.54 10.51
CA LEU A 171 0.93 10.78 10.50
C LEU A 171 0.33 11.72 11.55
N ASP A 172 1.15 12.18 12.51
CA ASP A 172 0.71 12.97 13.67
C ASP A 172 -0.51 12.35 14.39
N ASP A 173 -0.38 11.09 14.76
CA ASP A 173 -1.43 10.29 15.43
C ASP A 173 -2.75 10.18 14.63
N CYS A 174 -2.80 10.58 13.36
CA CYS A 174 -3.96 10.41 12.48
C CYS A 174 -3.70 9.32 11.44
N LYS A 175 -4.72 8.51 11.13
CA LYS A 175 -4.62 7.49 10.10
C LYS A 175 -4.65 8.12 8.71
N VAL A 176 -3.53 8.01 7.99
CA VAL A 176 -3.39 8.47 6.60
C VAL A 176 -3.38 7.32 5.60
N GLY A 177 -3.32 6.07 6.05
CA GLY A 177 -3.36 4.91 5.16
C GLY A 177 -3.61 3.60 5.89
N GLY A 178 -3.78 2.55 5.11
CA GLY A 178 -3.97 1.19 5.60
C GLY A 178 -3.58 0.14 4.57
N ILE A 179 -3.24 -1.04 5.07
CA ILE A 179 -2.78 -2.18 4.28
C ILE A 179 -3.71 -3.36 4.52
N LEU A 180 -4.13 -4.01 3.45
CA LEU A 180 -4.91 -5.23 3.49
C LEU A 180 -4.20 -6.31 2.67
N LEU A 181 -3.90 -7.45 3.29
CA LEU A 181 -3.33 -8.59 2.58
C LEU A 181 -4.42 -9.56 2.19
N GLU A 182 -4.31 -10.05 0.96
CA GLU A 182 -5.06 -11.20 0.48
C GLU A 182 -4.09 -12.27 -0.02
N GLU A 183 -4.23 -13.48 0.49
CA GLU A 183 -3.48 -14.64 0.02
C GLU A 183 -4.42 -15.65 -0.64
N ARG A 184 -4.02 -16.16 -1.80
CA ARG A 184 -4.72 -17.24 -2.49
C ARG A 184 -3.73 -18.07 -3.29
N ALA A 185 -3.72 -19.38 -3.05
CA ALA A 185 -2.85 -20.33 -3.74
C ALA A 185 -1.35 -19.94 -3.70
N GLY A 186 -0.86 -19.45 -2.55
CA GLY A 186 0.51 -19.02 -2.36
C GLY A 186 0.87 -17.66 -3.00
N ILE A 187 -0.10 -16.99 -3.62
CA ILE A 187 0.09 -15.65 -4.19
C ILE A 187 -0.44 -14.63 -3.19
N ILE A 188 0.42 -13.70 -2.79
CA ILE A 188 0.13 -12.65 -1.82
C ILE A 188 0.02 -11.31 -2.53
N ILE A 189 -1.10 -10.63 -2.33
CA ILE A 189 -1.36 -9.30 -2.87
C ILE A 189 -1.66 -8.36 -1.70
N ALA A 190 -0.91 -7.26 -1.63
CA ALA A 190 -1.14 -6.19 -0.67
C ALA A 190 -2.02 -5.11 -1.30
N GLY A 191 -3.23 -4.93 -0.78
CA GLY A 191 -4.05 -3.74 -1.03
C GLY A 191 -3.54 -2.58 -0.17
N ILE A 192 -3.29 -1.43 -0.79
CA ILE A 192 -2.71 -0.25 -0.16
C ILE A 192 -3.64 0.93 -0.42
N GLY A 193 -4.20 1.50 0.65
CA GLY A 193 -4.97 2.73 0.62
C GLY A 193 -4.22 3.86 1.30
N ILE A 194 -4.02 5.02 0.62
CA ILE A 194 -3.41 6.21 1.24
C ILE A 194 -4.30 7.40 0.95
N ASN A 195 -4.66 8.12 1.99
CA ASN A 195 -5.45 9.33 1.94
C ASN A 195 -4.56 10.51 1.49
N CYS A 196 -4.53 10.81 0.19
CA CYS A 196 -3.75 11.94 -0.32
C CYS A 196 -4.55 13.25 -0.16
N THR A 197 -5.74 13.34 -0.76
CA THR A 197 -6.57 14.56 -0.76
C THR A 197 -7.83 14.45 0.09
N PHE A 198 -8.31 13.22 0.30
CA PHE A 198 -9.55 12.96 1.03
C PHE A 198 -9.33 11.99 2.18
N ALA A 199 -9.94 12.26 3.33
CA ALA A 199 -10.08 11.33 4.44
C ALA A 199 -11.55 11.22 4.89
N PRO A 200 -12.04 10.03 5.29
CA PRO A 200 -13.40 9.90 5.77
C PRO A 200 -13.62 10.73 7.05
N PRO A 201 -14.76 11.41 7.19
CA PRO A 201 -15.07 12.19 8.38
C PRO A 201 -15.23 11.30 9.62
N VAL A 202 -14.98 11.86 10.80
CA VAL A 202 -15.03 11.14 12.09
C VAL A 202 -16.34 10.37 12.29
N ALA A 203 -17.48 10.92 11.85
CA ALA A 203 -18.77 10.27 11.95
C ALA A 203 -18.88 8.91 11.21
N GLN A 204 -17.96 8.62 10.29
CA GLN A 204 -17.88 7.33 9.57
C GLN A 204 -16.88 6.37 10.21
N LEU A 205 -16.17 6.79 11.26
CA LEU A 205 -15.21 5.97 11.98
C LEU A 205 -15.91 5.25 13.15
N ARG A 206 -15.30 4.15 13.58
CA ARG A 206 -15.81 3.39 14.73
C ARG A 206 -15.50 4.12 16.04
N ASP A 207 -16.54 4.45 16.81
CA ASP A 207 -16.39 5.07 18.12
C ASP A 207 -15.52 4.24 19.07
N GLY A 208 -14.55 4.90 19.70
CA GLY A 208 -13.68 4.32 20.73
C GLY A 208 -12.61 3.33 20.23
N TRP A 209 -12.65 2.91 18.94
CA TRP A 209 -11.77 1.86 18.39
C TRP A 209 -10.90 2.34 17.23
N ALA A 210 -11.13 3.52 16.74
CA ALA A 210 -10.42 4.05 15.58
C ALA A 210 -9.74 5.37 15.92
N VAL A 211 -8.53 5.54 15.44
CA VAL A 211 -7.89 6.86 15.42
C VAL A 211 -8.53 7.71 14.32
N ARG A 212 -8.52 9.03 14.51
CA ARG A 212 -8.98 9.99 13.49
C ARG A 212 -8.28 9.72 12.16
N ALA A 213 -9.02 9.74 11.06
CA ALA A 213 -8.44 9.75 9.73
C ALA A 213 -8.05 11.19 9.33
N ALA A 214 -6.97 11.32 8.53
CA ALA A 214 -6.56 12.55 7.89
C ALA A 214 -6.04 12.26 6.49
N SER A 215 -5.97 13.27 5.63
CA SER A 215 -5.27 13.19 4.36
C SER A 215 -3.86 13.79 4.47
N LEU A 216 -2.98 13.42 3.53
CA LEU A 216 -1.65 14.02 3.42
C LEU A 216 -1.75 15.52 3.14
N LEU A 217 -2.74 15.94 2.32
CA LEU A 217 -2.99 17.35 2.03
C LEU A 217 -3.35 18.13 3.30
N GLU A 218 -4.23 17.60 4.18
CA GLU A 218 -4.52 18.20 5.50
C GLU A 218 -3.29 18.32 6.38
N LYS A 219 -2.27 17.48 6.17
CA LYS A 219 -1.00 17.48 6.88
C LYS A 219 0.07 18.32 6.20
N GLY A 220 -0.28 19.06 5.14
CA GLY A 220 0.64 19.98 4.43
C GLY A 220 1.45 19.33 3.30
N TYR A 221 1.13 18.09 2.90
CA TYR A 221 1.79 17.40 1.81
C TYR A 221 0.87 17.29 0.61
N ASP A 222 1.13 18.10 -0.41
CA ASP A 222 0.41 18.06 -1.69
C ASP A 222 1.16 17.14 -2.67
N LEU A 223 0.65 15.91 -2.83
CA LEU A 223 1.29 14.85 -3.60
C LEU A 223 0.29 14.18 -4.53
N THR A 224 0.70 13.94 -5.76
CA THR A 224 -0.14 13.18 -6.70
C THR A 224 -0.11 11.69 -6.33
N PRO A 225 -1.27 10.99 -6.31
CA PRO A 225 -1.36 9.59 -5.87
C PRO A 225 -0.41 8.66 -6.62
N LEU A 226 -0.27 8.85 -7.93
CA LEU A 226 0.55 8.00 -8.78
C LEU A 226 2.05 8.18 -8.49
N ALA A 227 2.55 9.42 -8.45
CA ALA A 227 3.95 9.70 -8.15
C ALA A 227 4.32 9.26 -6.73
N LEU A 228 3.43 9.52 -5.76
CA LEU A 228 3.60 9.04 -4.40
C LEU A 228 3.75 7.52 -4.37
N PHE A 229 2.78 6.78 -4.93
CA PHE A 229 2.78 5.32 -4.87
C PHE A 229 4.00 4.70 -5.55
N ALA A 230 4.35 5.16 -6.75
CA ALA A 230 5.53 4.71 -7.47
C ALA A 230 6.81 4.96 -6.65
N SER A 231 6.94 6.14 -6.06
CA SER A 231 8.09 6.49 -5.19
C SER A 231 8.15 5.60 -3.94
N LEU A 232 7.02 5.37 -3.28
CA LEU A 232 6.95 4.53 -2.08
C LEU A 232 7.38 3.09 -2.37
N VAL A 233 6.88 2.49 -3.46
CA VAL A 233 7.23 1.11 -3.81
C VAL A 233 8.70 1.03 -4.24
N LYS A 234 9.18 1.93 -5.09
CA LYS A 234 10.59 1.96 -5.54
C LYS A 234 11.55 2.05 -4.35
N ASN A 235 11.37 3.04 -3.50
CA ASN A 235 12.27 3.28 -2.37
C ASN A 235 12.11 2.22 -1.27
N GLY A 236 10.88 1.80 -0.99
CA GLY A 236 10.60 0.74 -0.03
C GLY A 236 11.16 -0.61 -0.46
N ARG A 237 11.02 -0.98 -1.75
CA ARG A 237 11.63 -2.18 -2.32
C ARG A 237 13.15 -2.13 -2.26
N PHE A 238 13.75 -0.97 -2.58
CA PHE A 238 15.20 -0.77 -2.45
C PHE A 238 15.66 -1.01 -1.02
N TRP A 239 14.97 -0.43 -0.03
CA TRP A 239 15.25 -0.66 1.39
C TRP A 239 15.10 -2.14 1.75
N TYR A 240 14.00 -2.80 1.38
CA TYR A 240 13.79 -4.22 1.65
C TYR A 240 14.95 -5.10 1.11
N LEU A 241 15.33 -4.90 -0.14
CA LEU A 241 16.39 -5.70 -0.78
C LEU A 241 17.77 -5.49 -0.15
N ASN A 242 18.06 -4.28 0.33
CA ASN A 242 19.38 -3.95 0.87
C ASN A 242 19.49 -4.17 2.39
N GLU A 243 18.42 -3.92 3.15
CA GLU A 243 18.47 -4.02 4.61
C GLU A 243 17.92 -5.36 5.11
N ILE A 244 16.71 -5.74 4.70
CA ILE A 244 16.02 -6.91 5.28
C ILE A 244 16.51 -8.20 4.64
N ARG A 245 16.50 -8.28 3.31
CA ARG A 245 16.89 -9.51 2.60
C ARG A 245 18.35 -9.86 2.81
N ARG A 246 19.25 -8.87 2.93
CA ARG A 246 20.69 -9.10 3.22
C ARG A 246 20.97 -9.45 4.67
N ALA A 247 20.27 -8.79 5.62
CA ALA A 247 20.47 -9.07 7.05
C ALA A 247 19.81 -10.38 7.52
N GLY A 248 18.94 -10.95 6.68
CA GLY A 248 18.11 -12.09 7.03
C GLY A 248 16.81 -11.65 7.75
N HIS A 249 15.79 -12.48 7.61
CA HIS A 249 14.43 -12.13 8.07
C HIS A 249 14.31 -11.97 9.58
N GLY A 250 15.20 -12.57 10.37
CA GLY A 250 15.25 -12.40 11.83
C GLY A 250 15.55 -10.97 12.30
N ALA A 251 16.11 -10.12 11.42
CA ALA A 251 16.33 -8.71 11.73
C ALA A 251 15.06 -7.85 11.60
N PHE A 252 14.00 -8.39 10.97
CA PHE A 252 12.79 -7.63 10.64
C PHE A 252 12.09 -7.02 11.88
N PRO A 253 11.82 -7.76 13.00
CA PRO A 253 11.14 -7.19 14.15
C PRO A 253 11.81 -5.92 14.69
N SER A 254 13.14 -5.94 14.84
CA SER A 254 13.90 -4.77 15.31
C SER A 254 13.85 -3.59 14.32
N CYS A 255 13.79 -3.88 13.03
CA CYS A 255 13.59 -2.84 12.01
C CYS A 255 12.19 -2.25 12.09
N ALA A 256 11.17 -3.09 12.28
CA ALA A 256 9.77 -2.67 12.36
C ALA A 256 9.48 -1.83 13.60
N GLU A 257 10.10 -2.15 14.74
CA GLU A 257 9.94 -1.40 15.99
C GLU A 257 10.30 0.08 15.86
N ARG A 258 11.23 0.43 14.98
CA ARG A 258 11.59 1.84 14.71
C ARG A 258 10.48 2.65 14.08
N HIS A 259 9.56 1.98 13.41
CA HIS A 259 8.41 2.61 12.75
C HIS A 259 7.12 2.52 13.57
N LEU A 260 7.11 1.71 14.66
CA LEU A 260 5.90 1.55 15.46
C LEU A 260 5.49 2.86 16.13
N ALA A 261 4.22 3.21 15.91
CA ALA A 261 3.58 4.26 16.67
C ALA A 261 3.48 3.86 18.15
N TRP A 262 3.59 4.86 19.01
CA TRP A 262 3.32 4.73 20.45
C TRP A 262 4.23 3.76 21.22
N MET A 263 5.41 3.45 20.70
CA MET A 263 6.39 2.67 21.44
C MET A 263 6.63 3.25 22.84
N GLY A 264 6.53 2.39 23.86
CA GLY A 264 6.65 2.78 25.27
C GLY A 264 5.50 3.62 25.82
N ARG A 265 4.48 4.00 25.01
CA ARG A 265 3.29 4.76 25.47
C ARG A 265 2.19 3.83 25.98
N GLY A 266 1.30 4.40 26.80
CA GLY A 266 0.07 3.74 27.23
C GLY A 266 -0.91 3.59 26.06
N ILE A 267 -1.50 2.43 25.96
CA ILE A 267 -2.52 2.09 24.95
C ILE A 267 -3.66 1.33 25.60
N VAL A 268 -4.80 1.26 24.89
CA VAL A 268 -5.85 0.28 25.16
C VAL A 268 -5.87 -0.71 24.01
N VAL A 269 -5.88 -2.01 24.35
CA VAL A 269 -6.00 -3.11 23.38
C VAL A 269 -7.47 -3.49 23.26
N HIS A 270 -7.98 -3.57 22.02
CA HIS A 270 -9.35 -3.96 21.72
C HIS A 270 -9.36 -5.24 20.90
N GLY A 271 -10.16 -6.21 21.32
CA GLY A 271 -10.32 -7.51 20.68
C GLY A 271 -9.27 -8.53 21.08
N GLY A 272 -9.44 -9.78 20.63
CA GLY A 272 -8.63 -10.90 21.05
C GLY A 272 -8.89 -11.30 22.51
N ASP A 273 -7.88 -11.92 23.16
CA ASP A 273 -7.99 -12.45 24.53
C ASP A 273 -7.83 -11.39 25.63
N VAL A 274 -7.59 -10.14 25.26
CA VAL A 274 -7.28 -9.04 26.20
C VAL A 274 -8.09 -7.78 25.91
N ASP A 275 -9.36 -7.97 25.61
CA ASP A 275 -10.25 -6.88 25.22
C ASP A 275 -10.39 -5.80 26.30
N ASP A 276 -10.34 -4.53 25.85
CA ASP A 276 -10.46 -3.31 26.66
C ASP A 276 -9.45 -3.17 27.82
N LYS A 277 -8.28 -3.83 27.71
CA LYS A 277 -7.24 -3.69 28.73
C LYS A 277 -6.23 -2.59 28.42
N PRO A 278 -5.95 -1.71 29.41
CA PRO A 278 -4.85 -0.76 29.30
C PRO A 278 -3.51 -1.48 29.45
N GLY A 279 -2.54 -1.10 28.62
CA GLY A 279 -1.20 -1.62 28.66
C GLY A 279 -0.20 -0.64 28.06
N ARG A 280 1.05 -1.05 27.95
CA ARG A 280 2.14 -0.25 27.35
C ARG A 280 2.84 -1.09 26.28
N ILE A 281 3.05 -0.52 25.10
CA ILE A 281 3.78 -1.22 24.03
C ILE A 281 5.23 -1.46 24.47
N ALA A 282 5.65 -2.72 24.42
CA ALA A 282 7.00 -3.17 24.80
C ALA A 282 7.86 -3.56 23.58
N GLY A 283 7.26 -3.75 22.40
CA GLY A 283 7.95 -4.13 21.17
C GLY A 283 7.16 -5.13 20.34
N LEU A 284 7.87 -5.92 19.53
CA LEU A 284 7.33 -7.01 18.71
C LEU A 284 7.91 -8.35 19.16
N SER A 285 7.15 -9.42 19.00
CA SER A 285 7.68 -10.78 19.06
C SER A 285 8.41 -11.12 17.75
N PRO A 286 9.22 -12.20 17.73
CA PRO A 286 9.85 -12.67 16.48
C PRO A 286 8.84 -12.98 15.39
N GLU A 287 7.62 -13.36 15.74
CA GLU A 287 6.50 -13.66 14.85
C GLU A 287 5.66 -12.41 14.48
N GLY A 288 6.08 -11.20 14.92
CA GLY A 288 5.42 -9.93 14.61
C GLY A 288 4.18 -9.61 15.45
N GLY A 289 3.89 -10.42 16.47
CA GLY A 289 2.87 -10.10 17.46
C GLY A 289 3.27 -8.88 18.31
N LEU A 290 2.30 -8.05 18.70
CA LEU A 290 2.56 -6.87 19.53
C LEU A 290 2.80 -7.29 20.98
N ARG A 291 3.99 -7.02 21.51
CA ARG A 291 4.30 -7.22 22.93
C ARG A 291 3.75 -6.05 23.73
N VAL A 292 2.87 -6.36 24.67
CA VAL A 292 2.23 -5.37 25.53
C VAL A 292 2.44 -5.75 27.00
N ARG A 293 2.93 -4.79 27.77
CA ARG A 293 3.07 -4.93 29.22
C ARG A 293 1.81 -4.42 29.91
N PHE A 294 1.08 -5.35 30.52
CA PHE A 294 -0.09 -5.09 31.36
C PHE A 294 0.32 -5.05 32.83
N PRO A 295 -0.57 -4.61 33.76
CA PRO A 295 -0.30 -4.65 35.21
C PRO A 295 -0.04 -6.07 35.74
N ASP A 296 -0.62 -7.09 35.09
CA ASP A 296 -0.53 -8.51 35.48
C ASP A 296 0.56 -9.29 34.70
N GLY A 297 1.37 -8.61 33.87
CA GLY A 297 2.47 -9.22 33.13
C GLY A 297 2.53 -8.81 31.66
N GLU A 298 3.54 -9.30 30.95
CA GLU A 298 3.72 -9.05 29.51
C GLU A 298 3.05 -10.16 28.70
N ARG A 299 2.37 -9.78 27.61
CA ARG A 299 1.71 -10.70 26.68
C ARG A 299 1.99 -10.31 25.23
N VAL A 300 1.92 -11.30 24.35
CA VAL A 300 1.98 -11.10 22.89
C VAL A 300 0.56 -11.10 22.34
N ILE A 301 0.20 -10.01 21.70
CA ILE A 301 -1.10 -9.84 21.03
C ILE A 301 -0.92 -10.17 19.56
N LEU A 302 -1.68 -11.16 19.06
CA LEU A 302 -1.60 -11.61 17.66
C LEU A 302 -2.69 -11.02 16.78
N SER A 303 -3.80 -10.56 17.39
CA SER A 303 -4.94 -9.97 16.65
C SER A 303 -5.61 -8.89 17.50
N GLY A 304 -6.28 -7.95 16.85
CA GLY A 304 -7.00 -6.87 17.52
C GLY A 304 -6.66 -5.49 16.98
N SER A 305 -7.00 -4.46 17.72
CA SER A 305 -6.69 -3.06 17.44
C SER A 305 -6.15 -2.40 18.70
N ILE A 306 -5.38 -1.34 18.52
CA ILE A 306 -4.85 -0.54 19.62
C ILE A 306 -5.23 0.93 19.41
N VAL A 307 -5.49 1.63 20.50
CA VAL A 307 -5.67 3.09 20.51
C VAL A 307 -4.84 3.69 21.65
N PRO A 308 -4.47 4.99 21.56
CA PRO A 308 -3.79 5.65 22.67
C PRO A 308 -4.62 5.54 23.96
N GLY A 309 -3.96 5.19 25.07
CA GLY A 309 -4.55 5.31 26.39
C GLY A 309 -4.69 6.79 26.79
N SER A 310 -5.70 7.10 27.57
CA SER A 310 -5.94 8.42 28.15
C SER A 310 -4.84 8.80 29.15
#